data_18b8e88ddbeeb28e317900cc4a312569
#
_entry.id   18b8e88ddbeeb28e317900cc4a312569
#
_cell.length_a   1.000
_cell.length_b   1.000
_cell.length_c   1.000
_cell.angle_alpha   90.00
_cell.angle_beta   90.00
_cell.angle_gamma   90.00
#
_symmetry.space_group_name_H-M   'P 1'
#
loop_
_entity.id
_entity.type
_entity.pdbx_description
1 polymer ?
#
loop_
_entity_poly.entity_id
_entity_poly.type
_entity_poly.pdbx_seq_one_letter_code
_entity_poly.pdbx_strand_id
1 'polypeptide(L)'
;MDSTTEKNVLIIGGPNAGKTHFGGQLYGRLNSRKFNYKIAPHNRPSDLTIFQDVLDKLSEGKRAGHTEASANRSIELKLEDENENKIVFSFPDYAGEQVKSIVENRRINAIWKQYIDRSDSWMLFVRIDEIHPLEDIINRGIPSPEEIQKRRVQTPPVKVSDGAFFVELLQMLLYVKGVSTFNKINMPNLTVVLSCWDVPTFPENTIPSEILMKTLPLLYYFVKNNWAENSHSIIGLSSTEKTLSDEPDEDYIDRTPIDFGYIINPKGEKQEDLTISINSIVGK
;
A
#
# COMPACT_ATOMS: atom_id res chain seq x y z
N MET A 1 12.02 34.14 -3.49
CA MET A 1 12.69 32.83 -3.29
C MET A 1 11.56 31.84 -3.01
N ASP A 2 11.08 31.19 -4.05
CA ASP A 2 10.08 30.14 -3.90
C ASP A 2 10.74 28.99 -3.15
N SER A 3 10.26 28.72 -1.96
CA SER A 3 10.73 27.58 -1.18
C SER A 3 10.25 26.33 -1.89
N THR A 4 11.14 25.61 -2.57
CA THR A 4 10.88 24.26 -3.05
C THR A 4 10.42 23.43 -1.87
N THR A 5 9.16 23.03 -1.87
CA THR A 5 8.59 22.20 -0.81
C THR A 5 8.94 20.76 -1.07
N GLU A 6 9.58 20.11 -0.10
CA GLU A 6 9.77 18.66 -0.11
C GLU A 6 8.58 17.99 0.60
N LYS A 7 7.91 17.05 -0.07
CA LYS A 7 6.82 16.24 0.49
C LYS A 7 7.27 14.81 0.70
N ASN A 8 7.05 14.29 1.89
CA ASN A 8 7.47 12.96 2.30
C ASN A 8 6.27 12.01 2.38
N VAL A 9 6.31 10.95 1.61
CA VAL A 9 5.26 9.91 1.53
C VAL A 9 5.77 8.64 2.18
N LEU A 10 5.08 8.15 3.20
CA LEU A 10 5.38 6.91 3.89
C LEU A 10 4.55 5.77 3.30
N ILE A 11 5.23 4.74 2.76
CA ILE A 11 4.60 3.53 2.23
C ILE A 11 4.46 2.50 3.35
N ILE A 12 3.24 2.07 3.60
CA ILE A 12 2.86 1.19 4.70
C ILE A 12 2.10 -0.01 4.13
N GLY A 13 2.37 -1.20 4.62
CA GLY A 13 1.60 -2.40 4.23
C GLY A 13 2.31 -3.68 4.65
N GLY A 14 1.55 -4.71 4.92
CA GLY A 14 2.04 -6.03 5.28
C GLY A 14 2.86 -6.72 4.18
N PRO A 15 3.35 -7.94 4.46
CA PRO A 15 3.93 -8.79 3.44
C PRO A 15 2.95 -9.00 2.28
N ASN A 16 3.48 -9.15 1.08
CA ASN A 16 2.69 -9.42 -0.15
C ASN A 16 1.63 -8.35 -0.51
N ALA A 17 1.63 -7.19 0.16
CA ALA A 17 0.66 -6.13 -0.12
C ALA A 17 0.91 -5.35 -1.44
N GLY A 18 1.80 -5.82 -2.33
CA GLY A 18 2.03 -5.22 -3.63
C GLY A 18 2.97 -4.01 -3.65
N LYS A 19 3.54 -3.60 -2.51
CA LYS A 19 4.44 -2.42 -2.40
C LYS A 19 5.63 -2.48 -3.36
N THR A 20 6.25 -3.65 -3.46
CA THR A 20 7.42 -3.92 -4.30
C THR A 20 7.11 -3.75 -5.78
N HIS A 21 6.02 -4.36 -6.25
CA HIS A 21 5.59 -4.24 -7.64
C HIS A 21 5.20 -2.81 -7.97
N PHE A 22 4.48 -2.14 -7.08
CA PHE A 22 4.18 -0.70 -7.23
C PHE A 22 5.45 0.14 -7.34
N GLY A 23 6.42 -0.05 -6.42
CA GLY A 23 7.70 0.67 -6.44
C GLY A 23 8.49 0.43 -7.72
N GLY A 24 8.59 -0.82 -8.20
CA GLY A 24 9.24 -1.20 -9.45
C GLY A 24 8.56 -0.56 -10.67
N GLN A 25 7.24 -0.66 -10.76
CA GLN A 25 6.45 -0.04 -11.82
C GLN A 25 6.59 1.49 -11.82
N LEU A 26 6.49 2.11 -10.65
CA LEU A 26 6.68 3.55 -10.52
C LEU A 26 8.09 3.97 -10.96
N TYR A 27 9.12 3.26 -10.51
CA TYR A 27 10.51 3.49 -10.89
C TYR A 27 10.72 3.37 -12.42
N GLY A 28 10.17 2.33 -13.04
CA GLY A 28 10.26 2.13 -14.50
C GLY A 28 9.63 3.27 -15.29
N ARG A 29 8.42 3.70 -14.89
CA ARG A 29 7.72 4.83 -15.54
C ARG A 29 8.47 6.14 -15.42
N LEU A 30 9.01 6.43 -14.26
CA LEU A 30 9.79 7.66 -14.01
C LEU A 30 11.08 7.74 -14.83
N ASN A 31 11.67 6.58 -15.15
CA ASN A 31 12.84 6.51 -16.03
C ASN A 31 12.48 6.67 -17.52
N SER A 32 11.25 6.39 -17.92
CA SER A 32 10.86 6.36 -19.34
C SER A 32 10.67 7.74 -19.97
N ARG A 33 10.71 8.83 -19.21
CA ARG A 33 10.47 10.23 -19.64
C ARG A 33 9.11 10.49 -20.29
N LYS A 34 8.19 9.54 -20.18
CA LYS A 34 6.83 9.68 -20.77
C LYS A 34 5.85 10.37 -19.80
N PHE A 35 6.26 10.64 -18.55
CA PHE A 35 5.41 11.08 -17.45
C PHE A 35 5.89 12.41 -16.85
N ASN A 36 4.99 13.10 -16.15
CA ASN A 36 5.21 14.43 -15.58
C ASN A 36 6.21 14.47 -14.39
N TYR A 37 6.53 13.31 -13.84
CA TYR A 37 7.50 13.16 -12.76
C TYR A 37 8.75 12.44 -13.26
N LYS A 38 9.91 12.80 -12.72
CA LYS A 38 11.20 12.16 -13.01
C LYS A 38 11.99 11.93 -11.73
N ILE A 39 12.90 10.99 -11.79
CA ILE A 39 13.83 10.76 -10.68
C ILE A 39 14.79 11.95 -10.62
N ALA A 40 14.91 12.57 -9.42
CA ALA A 40 15.80 13.68 -9.20
C ALA A 40 17.26 13.31 -9.54
N PRO A 41 17.94 14.02 -10.45
CA PRO A 41 19.22 13.59 -10.99
C PRO A 41 20.33 13.46 -9.95
N HIS A 42 20.27 14.27 -8.88
CA HIS A 42 21.29 14.33 -7.83
C HIS A 42 21.02 13.38 -6.63
N ASN A 43 19.90 12.68 -6.64
CA ASN A 43 19.43 11.88 -5.53
C ASN A 43 19.02 10.47 -5.96
N ARG A 44 19.72 9.87 -6.93
CA ARG A 44 19.51 8.45 -7.24
C ARG A 44 19.83 7.66 -5.98
N PRO A 45 18.89 6.85 -5.47
CA PRO A 45 19.17 5.98 -4.34
C PRO A 45 20.38 5.13 -4.65
N SER A 46 21.21 4.89 -3.65
CA SER A 46 22.43 4.07 -3.78
C SER A 46 22.09 2.58 -4.07
N ASP A 47 20.84 2.17 -3.85
CA ASP A 47 20.40 0.80 -4.07
C ASP A 47 18.97 0.78 -4.63
N LEU A 48 18.87 0.77 -5.95
CA LEU A 48 17.61 0.54 -6.70
C LEU A 48 17.53 -0.88 -7.25
N THR A 49 18.45 -1.75 -6.87
CA THR A 49 18.52 -3.13 -7.38
C THR A 49 17.19 -3.85 -7.22
N ILE A 50 16.50 -3.67 -6.10
CA ILE A 50 15.21 -4.31 -5.83
C ILE A 50 14.14 -3.90 -6.86
N PHE A 51 14.06 -2.60 -7.21
CA PHE A 51 13.11 -2.15 -8.23
C PHE A 51 13.51 -2.60 -9.63
N GLN A 52 14.82 -2.67 -9.90
CA GLN A 52 15.34 -3.20 -11.15
C GLN A 52 15.04 -4.70 -11.26
N ASP A 53 15.29 -5.46 -10.21
CA ASP A 53 14.98 -6.90 -10.17
C ASP A 53 13.49 -7.18 -10.44
N VAL A 54 12.59 -6.33 -9.94
CA VAL A 54 11.16 -6.42 -10.26
C VAL A 54 10.92 -6.18 -11.74
N LEU A 55 11.49 -5.13 -12.32
CA LEU A 55 11.32 -4.83 -13.74
C LEU A 55 11.90 -5.91 -14.64
N ASP A 56 13.05 -6.47 -14.28
CA ASP A 56 13.71 -7.54 -15.01
C ASP A 56 12.83 -8.81 -15.00
N LYS A 57 12.24 -9.16 -13.84
CA LYS A 57 11.29 -10.27 -13.75
C LYS A 57 10.01 -10.03 -14.53
N LEU A 58 9.45 -8.84 -14.46
CA LEU A 58 8.30 -8.47 -15.26
C LEU A 58 8.62 -8.50 -16.76
N SER A 59 9.82 -8.13 -17.19
CA SER A 59 10.24 -8.23 -18.59
C SER A 59 10.40 -9.66 -19.08
N GLU A 60 10.64 -10.61 -18.17
CA GLU A 60 10.61 -12.06 -18.44
C GLU A 60 9.18 -12.63 -18.43
N GLY A 61 8.15 -11.82 -18.21
CA GLY A 61 6.76 -12.28 -18.05
C GLY A 61 6.52 -13.05 -16.76
N LYS A 62 7.35 -12.87 -15.72
CA LYS A 62 7.30 -13.63 -14.48
C LYS A 62 6.98 -12.74 -13.29
N ARG A 63 6.41 -13.36 -12.24
CA ARG A 63 6.25 -12.66 -10.97
C ARG A 63 7.63 -12.29 -10.39
N ALA A 64 7.74 -11.12 -9.79
CA ALA A 64 8.89 -10.83 -8.94
C ALA A 64 8.85 -11.74 -7.71
N GLY A 65 9.98 -12.31 -7.35
CA GLY A 65 10.11 -13.17 -6.17
C GLY A 65 9.75 -12.43 -4.88
N HIS A 66 9.47 -13.19 -3.83
CA HIS A 66 9.31 -12.60 -2.50
C HIS A 66 10.61 -11.89 -2.10
N THR A 67 10.46 -10.65 -1.63
CA THR A 67 11.59 -9.94 -1.03
C THR A 67 12.00 -10.69 0.24
N GLU A 68 13.24 -11.17 0.30
CA GLU A 68 13.71 -11.89 1.47
C GLU A 68 13.61 -10.99 2.72
N ALA A 69 13.04 -11.53 3.80
CA ALA A 69 12.89 -10.85 5.08
C ALA A 69 14.23 -10.40 5.71
N SER A 70 15.35 -10.98 5.24
CA SER A 70 16.71 -10.59 5.64
C SER A 70 17.15 -9.20 5.17
N ALA A 71 16.47 -8.62 4.20
CA ALA A 71 16.74 -7.27 3.75
C ALA A 71 15.98 -6.24 4.60
N ASN A 72 16.41 -5.99 5.84
CA ASN A 72 16.02 -4.84 6.66
C ASN A 72 16.45 -3.51 6.00
N ARG A 73 16.12 -3.32 4.73
CA ARG A 73 16.53 -2.16 3.95
C ARG A 73 15.36 -1.19 3.83
N SER A 74 15.59 0.04 4.21
CA SER A 74 14.72 1.14 3.84
C SER A 74 15.14 1.67 2.47
N ILE A 75 14.16 1.90 1.60
CA ILE A 75 14.39 2.47 0.27
C ILE A 75 13.70 3.82 0.19
N GLU A 76 14.37 4.79 -0.40
CA GLU A 76 13.78 6.09 -0.73
C GLU A 76 13.84 6.33 -2.22
N LEU A 77 12.68 6.60 -2.81
CA LEU A 77 12.57 7.04 -4.19
C LEU A 77 12.28 8.55 -4.20
N LYS A 78 13.23 9.33 -4.67
CA LYS A 78 13.16 10.80 -4.71
C LYS A 78 12.79 11.27 -6.10
N LEU A 79 11.68 11.98 -6.18
CA LEU A 79 11.09 12.47 -7.41
C LEU A 79 11.14 14.00 -7.46
N GLU A 80 11.06 14.50 -8.67
CA GLU A 80 10.96 15.92 -8.95
C GLU A 80 9.90 16.13 -10.04
N ASP A 81 9.00 17.06 -9.83
CA ASP A 81 8.03 17.47 -10.85
C ASP A 81 8.64 18.54 -11.78
N GLU A 82 7.88 18.97 -12.79
CA GLU A 82 8.29 19.99 -13.75
C GLU A 82 8.55 21.37 -13.09
N ASN A 83 8.01 21.60 -11.89
CA ASN A 83 8.17 22.82 -11.12
C ASN A 83 9.25 22.70 -10.02
N GLU A 84 10.12 21.69 -10.10
CA GLU A 84 11.18 21.38 -9.14
C GLU A 84 10.65 21.05 -7.71
N ASN A 85 9.37 20.74 -7.54
CA ASN A 85 8.86 20.24 -6.26
C ASN A 85 9.38 18.83 -6.01
N LYS A 86 9.87 18.60 -4.81
CA LYS A 86 10.47 17.34 -4.42
C LYS A 86 9.46 16.45 -3.69
N ILE A 87 9.43 15.19 -4.06
CA ILE A 87 8.59 14.18 -3.40
C ILE A 87 9.48 12.99 -3.08
N VAL A 88 9.43 12.54 -1.83
CA VAL A 88 10.20 11.40 -1.34
C VAL A 88 9.26 10.28 -0.93
N PHE A 89 9.26 9.18 -1.68
CA PHE A 89 8.60 7.95 -1.28
C PHE A 89 9.54 7.12 -0.42
N SER A 90 9.14 6.87 0.81
CA SER A 90 9.91 6.10 1.78
C SER A 90 9.27 4.74 2.01
N PHE A 91 10.05 3.68 1.82
CA PHE A 91 9.69 2.28 2.06
C PHE A 91 10.54 1.77 3.24
N PRO A 92 10.14 2.03 4.51
CA PRO A 92 10.94 1.67 5.68
C PRO A 92 11.00 0.17 5.93
N ASP A 93 9.94 -0.53 5.51
CA ASP A 93 9.82 -1.97 5.60
C ASP A 93 9.41 -2.52 4.24
N TYR A 94 10.42 -2.74 3.42
CA TYR A 94 10.18 -3.21 2.07
C TYR A 94 9.52 -4.60 2.03
N ALA A 95 9.89 -5.49 2.95
CA ALA A 95 9.32 -6.84 3.04
C ALA A 95 7.94 -6.90 3.72
N GLY A 96 7.57 -5.88 4.54
CA GLY A 96 6.28 -5.82 5.24
C GLY A 96 6.22 -6.56 6.58
N GLU A 97 7.25 -7.31 6.95
CA GLU A 97 7.28 -8.10 8.20
C GLU A 97 7.28 -7.21 9.45
N GLN A 98 7.90 -6.03 9.37
CA GLN A 98 7.96 -5.10 10.50
C GLN A 98 6.59 -4.53 10.85
N VAL A 99 5.71 -4.31 9.87
CA VAL A 99 4.34 -3.81 10.09
C VAL A 99 3.56 -4.78 10.96
N LYS A 100 3.67 -6.09 10.70
CA LYS A 100 3.07 -7.13 11.55
C LYS A 100 3.65 -7.11 12.96
N SER A 101 4.97 -7.04 13.07
CA SER A 101 5.67 -6.95 14.35
C SER A 101 5.31 -5.70 15.15
N ILE A 102 5.09 -4.55 14.49
CA ILE A 102 4.64 -3.31 15.13
C ILE A 102 3.31 -3.54 15.85
N VAL A 103 2.32 -4.13 15.16
CA VAL A 103 0.99 -4.36 15.74
C VAL A 103 1.04 -5.43 16.84
N GLU A 104 1.70 -6.57 16.59
CA GLU A 104 1.77 -7.69 17.55
C GLU A 104 2.49 -7.30 18.85
N ASN A 105 3.58 -6.55 18.74
CA ASN A 105 4.39 -6.17 19.90
C ASN A 105 4.03 -4.79 20.46
N ARG A 106 3.18 -4.02 19.80
CA ARG A 106 2.82 -2.63 20.12
C ARG A 106 4.04 -1.75 20.32
N ARG A 107 5.04 -1.92 19.44
CA ARG A 107 6.32 -1.20 19.52
C ARG A 107 6.74 -0.70 18.16
N ILE A 108 7.17 0.55 18.12
CA ILE A 108 7.73 1.20 16.93
C ILE A 108 9.20 1.48 17.21
N ASN A 109 10.09 1.03 16.32
CA ASN A 109 11.53 1.27 16.44
C ASN A 109 11.91 2.70 16.02
N ALA A 110 13.15 3.11 16.31
CA ALA A 110 13.64 4.46 16.04
C ALA A 110 13.63 4.80 14.52
N ILE A 111 13.86 3.82 13.66
CA ILE A 111 13.87 4.02 12.19
C ILE A 111 12.46 4.36 11.71
N TRP A 112 11.46 3.56 12.10
CA TRP A 112 10.06 3.84 11.80
C TRP A 112 9.61 5.18 12.34
N LYS A 113 10.02 5.52 13.59
CA LYS A 113 9.70 6.82 14.19
C LYS A 113 10.19 7.98 13.33
N GLN A 114 11.44 7.92 12.81
CA GLN A 114 11.96 8.96 11.93
C GLN A 114 11.13 9.12 10.65
N TYR A 115 10.71 8.00 10.03
CA TYR A 115 9.86 8.05 8.83
C TYR A 115 8.47 8.62 9.12
N ILE A 116 7.87 8.22 10.25
CA ILE A 116 6.56 8.74 10.70
C ILE A 116 6.66 10.25 10.96
N ASP A 117 7.67 10.70 11.70
CA ASP A 117 7.81 12.11 12.09
C ASP A 117 7.94 13.03 10.88
N ARG A 118 8.70 12.64 9.85
CA ARG A 118 8.94 13.46 8.67
C ARG A 118 7.85 13.34 7.60
N SER A 119 6.99 12.32 7.64
CA SER A 119 6.01 12.09 6.57
C SER A 119 4.85 13.07 6.61
N ASP A 120 4.49 13.61 5.45
CA ASP A 120 3.36 14.49 5.21
C ASP A 120 2.13 13.71 4.71
N SER A 121 2.39 12.54 4.15
CA SER A 121 1.37 11.67 3.58
C SER A 121 1.69 10.20 3.85
N TRP A 122 0.66 9.38 4.01
CA TRP A 122 0.74 7.94 4.20
C TRP A 122 0.01 7.22 3.07
N MET A 123 0.63 6.18 2.50
CA MET A 123 -0.01 5.23 1.61
C MET A 123 -0.11 3.88 2.30
N LEU A 124 -1.33 3.49 2.68
CA LEU A 124 -1.62 2.21 3.31
C LEU A 124 -2.04 1.20 2.25
N PHE A 125 -1.20 0.22 1.98
CA PHE A 125 -1.49 -0.88 1.07
C PHE A 125 -2.28 -1.99 1.77
N VAL A 126 -3.45 -2.28 1.23
CA VAL A 126 -4.38 -3.33 1.68
C VAL A 126 -4.61 -4.29 0.53
N ARG A 127 -4.15 -5.52 0.66
CA ARG A 127 -4.36 -6.56 -0.34
C ARG A 127 -5.77 -7.13 -0.23
N ILE A 128 -6.60 -6.91 -1.24
CA ILE A 128 -8.05 -7.18 -1.16
C ILE A 128 -8.45 -8.63 -1.41
N ASP A 129 -7.62 -9.40 -2.11
CA ASP A 129 -7.89 -10.82 -2.40
C ASP A 129 -7.52 -11.77 -1.23
N GLU A 130 -6.80 -11.28 -0.23
CA GLU A 130 -6.38 -12.05 0.95
C GLU A 130 -7.01 -11.53 2.27
N ILE A 131 -8.14 -10.82 2.21
CA ILE A 131 -8.79 -10.29 3.41
C ILE A 131 -9.41 -11.42 4.24
N HIS A 132 -9.08 -11.45 5.52
CA HIS A 132 -9.66 -12.35 6.49
C HIS A 132 -10.73 -11.61 7.32
N PRO A 133 -12.02 -11.82 7.03
CA PRO A 133 -13.10 -11.23 7.82
C PRO A 133 -13.09 -11.76 9.24
N LEU A 134 -13.75 -11.03 10.14
CA LEU A 134 -13.94 -11.52 11.50
C LEU A 134 -14.82 -12.78 11.45
N GLU A 135 -14.29 -13.88 11.97
CA GLU A 135 -15.08 -15.10 12.13
C GLU A 135 -15.99 -14.94 13.34
N ASP A 136 -17.23 -14.56 13.12
CA ASP A 136 -18.27 -14.49 14.14
C ASP A 136 -19.27 -15.65 14.03
N ILE A 137 -20.16 -15.76 15.00
CA ILE A 137 -21.20 -16.80 15.05
C ILE A 137 -22.18 -16.66 13.87
N ILE A 138 -22.39 -15.45 13.36
CA ILE A 138 -23.30 -15.16 12.25
C ILE A 138 -22.75 -15.77 10.95
N ASN A 139 -21.44 -15.61 10.72
CA ASN A 139 -20.78 -16.10 9.52
C ASN A 139 -20.43 -17.60 9.58
N ARG A 140 -20.15 -18.12 10.78
CA ARG A 140 -19.82 -19.54 11.00
C ARG A 140 -21.02 -20.45 11.26
N GLY A 141 -22.13 -19.90 11.67
CA GLY A 141 -23.22 -20.66 12.26
C GLY A 141 -22.88 -21.16 13.67
N ILE A 142 -23.82 -21.93 14.25
CA ILE A 142 -23.63 -22.53 15.57
C ILE A 142 -22.66 -23.71 15.43
N PRO A 143 -21.54 -23.73 16.17
CA PRO A 143 -20.58 -24.83 16.07
C PRO A 143 -21.20 -26.15 16.53
N SER A 144 -20.81 -27.24 15.88
CA SER A 144 -21.24 -28.57 16.25
C SER A 144 -20.76 -28.96 17.66
N PRO A 145 -21.44 -29.91 18.36
CA PRO A 145 -20.98 -30.40 19.66
C PRO A 145 -19.53 -30.91 19.64
N GLU A 146 -19.08 -31.50 18.52
CA GLU A 146 -17.73 -31.99 18.33
C GLU A 146 -16.70 -30.86 18.21
N GLU A 147 -17.03 -29.79 17.53
CA GLU A 147 -16.19 -28.58 17.43
C GLU A 147 -16.09 -27.87 18.79
N ILE A 148 -17.18 -27.82 19.57
CA ILE A 148 -17.18 -27.28 20.94
C ILE A 148 -16.22 -28.08 21.82
N GLN A 149 -16.26 -29.43 21.69
CA GLN A 149 -15.43 -30.30 22.49
C GLN A 149 -13.95 -30.19 22.12
N LYS A 150 -13.61 -30.07 20.83
CA LYS A 150 -12.24 -29.80 20.37
C LYS A 150 -11.71 -28.45 20.88
N ARG A 151 -12.53 -27.40 20.90
CA ARG A 151 -12.17 -26.07 21.43
C ARG A 151 -11.93 -26.05 22.94
N ARG A 152 -12.57 -26.94 23.73
CA ARG A 152 -12.31 -27.09 25.16
C ARG A 152 -10.92 -27.67 25.46
N VAL A 153 -10.36 -28.44 24.52
CA VAL A 153 -9.05 -29.08 24.67
C VAL A 153 -7.90 -28.21 24.14
N GLN A 154 -8.20 -27.39 23.12
CA GLN A 154 -7.25 -26.47 22.53
C GLN A 154 -7.92 -25.10 22.36
N THR A 155 -7.55 -24.12 23.18
CA THR A 155 -7.93 -22.73 22.95
C THR A 155 -7.18 -22.23 21.73
N PRO A 156 -7.80 -22.08 20.55
CA PRO A 156 -7.09 -21.54 19.39
C PRO A 156 -6.65 -20.11 19.73
N PRO A 157 -5.49 -19.67 19.24
CA PRO A 157 -5.06 -18.29 19.42
C PRO A 157 -6.14 -17.36 18.85
N VAL A 158 -6.43 -16.27 19.57
CA VAL A 158 -7.37 -15.25 19.09
C VAL A 158 -6.81 -14.65 17.82
N LYS A 159 -7.47 -14.91 16.69
CA LYS A 159 -7.07 -14.34 15.41
C LYS A 159 -7.66 -12.94 15.32
N VAL A 160 -6.80 -11.93 15.29
CA VAL A 160 -7.19 -10.54 15.07
C VAL A 160 -7.67 -10.40 13.62
N SER A 161 -8.83 -9.77 13.40
CA SER A 161 -9.29 -9.50 12.03
C SER A 161 -8.42 -8.44 11.37
N ASP A 162 -8.33 -8.50 10.04
CA ASP A 162 -7.55 -7.53 9.28
C ASP A 162 -8.05 -6.08 9.48
N GLY A 163 -9.37 -5.90 9.64
CA GLY A 163 -9.94 -4.60 9.98
C GLY A 163 -9.42 -4.03 11.31
N ALA A 164 -9.35 -4.86 12.34
CA ALA A 164 -8.79 -4.45 13.65
C ALA A 164 -7.28 -4.22 13.55
N PHE A 165 -6.56 -5.06 12.82
CA PHE A 165 -5.12 -4.92 12.57
C PHE A 165 -4.79 -3.57 11.94
N PHE A 166 -5.46 -3.19 10.85
CA PHE A 166 -5.18 -1.92 10.18
C PHE A 166 -5.56 -0.70 11.00
N VAL A 167 -6.65 -0.78 11.76
CA VAL A 167 -7.04 0.31 12.68
C VAL A 167 -6.02 0.47 13.80
N GLU A 168 -5.59 -0.61 14.43
CA GLU A 168 -4.55 -0.56 15.46
C GLU A 168 -3.24 -0.01 14.90
N LEU A 169 -2.83 -0.44 13.72
CA LEU A 169 -1.65 0.09 13.04
C LEU A 169 -1.74 1.61 12.87
N LEU A 170 -2.84 2.11 12.30
CA LEU A 170 -3.01 3.56 12.08
C LEU A 170 -3.04 4.33 13.41
N GLN A 171 -3.69 3.79 14.44
CA GLN A 171 -3.70 4.41 15.78
C GLN A 171 -2.29 4.52 16.37
N MET A 172 -1.47 3.47 16.24
CA MET A 172 -0.08 3.49 16.69
C MET A 172 0.77 4.51 15.95
N LEU A 173 0.60 4.59 14.62
CA LEU A 173 1.32 5.57 13.80
C LEU A 173 0.91 7.01 14.17
N LEU A 174 -0.39 7.28 14.34
CA LEU A 174 -0.90 8.58 14.79
C LEU A 174 -0.37 8.95 16.16
N TYR A 175 -0.36 8.01 17.09
CA TYR A 175 0.17 8.21 18.45
C TYR A 175 1.65 8.62 18.40
N VAL A 176 2.48 7.91 17.62
CA VAL A 176 3.91 8.24 17.49
C VAL A 176 4.12 9.58 16.81
N LYS A 177 3.29 9.92 15.81
CA LYS A 177 3.34 11.23 15.15
C LYS A 177 2.84 12.38 16.03
N GLY A 178 2.21 12.08 17.18
CA GLY A 178 1.63 13.09 18.07
C GLY A 178 0.33 13.71 17.51
N VAL A 179 -0.38 12.99 16.64
CA VAL A 179 -1.65 13.46 16.05
C VAL A 179 -2.82 12.87 16.82
N SER A 180 -3.68 13.76 17.33
CA SER A 180 -4.91 13.38 18.04
C SER A 180 -6.09 13.24 17.09
N THR A 181 -6.99 12.31 17.39
CA THR A 181 -8.27 12.12 16.70
C THR A 181 -9.42 12.94 17.33
N PHE A 182 -9.12 13.89 18.20
CA PHE A 182 -10.12 14.77 18.78
C PHE A 182 -10.80 15.65 17.72
N ASN A 183 -10.01 16.15 16.77
CA ASN A 183 -10.48 16.87 15.59
C ASN A 183 -10.20 16.04 14.33
N LYS A 184 -10.84 16.41 13.21
CA LYS A 184 -10.51 15.81 11.92
C LYS A 184 -9.04 16.04 11.58
N ILE A 185 -8.37 14.96 11.14
CA ILE A 185 -6.96 14.96 10.78
C ILE A 185 -6.81 15.58 9.39
N ASN A 186 -6.06 16.65 9.30
CA ASN A 186 -5.68 17.26 8.02
C ASN A 186 -4.30 16.77 7.54
N MET A 187 -3.41 16.42 8.47
CA MET A 187 -2.09 15.88 8.18
C MET A 187 -1.71 14.82 9.23
N PRO A 188 -1.09 13.71 8.81
CA PRO A 188 -0.73 13.37 7.43
C PRO A 188 -1.94 13.05 6.56
N ASN A 189 -1.85 13.33 5.25
CA ASN A 189 -2.82 12.83 4.29
C ASN A 189 -2.77 11.30 4.25
N LEU A 190 -3.92 10.65 4.07
CA LEU A 190 -3.98 9.19 3.99
C LEU A 190 -4.56 8.71 2.66
N THR A 191 -3.79 7.93 1.92
CA THR A 191 -4.31 7.17 0.77
C THR A 191 -4.36 5.69 1.13
N VAL A 192 -5.56 5.12 1.17
CA VAL A 192 -5.75 3.67 1.27
C VAL A 192 -5.71 3.09 -0.13
N VAL A 193 -4.73 2.22 -0.38
CA VAL A 193 -4.50 1.57 -1.67
C VAL A 193 -5.01 0.14 -1.59
N LEU A 194 -6.11 -0.15 -2.27
CA LEU A 194 -6.64 -1.50 -2.43
C LEU A 194 -5.85 -2.18 -3.54
N SER A 195 -4.81 -2.90 -3.16
CA SER A 195 -3.89 -3.56 -4.08
C SER A 195 -4.43 -4.91 -4.59
N CYS A 196 -3.83 -5.44 -5.65
CA CYS A 196 -4.29 -6.63 -6.37
C CYS A 196 -5.73 -6.49 -6.88
N TRP A 197 -6.07 -5.30 -7.39
CA TRP A 197 -7.42 -4.99 -7.87
C TRP A 197 -7.85 -5.85 -9.07
N ASP A 198 -6.90 -6.41 -9.79
CA ASP A 198 -7.10 -7.32 -10.94
C ASP A 198 -7.56 -8.72 -10.54
N VAL A 199 -7.30 -9.16 -9.30
CA VAL A 199 -7.59 -10.53 -8.86
C VAL A 199 -9.09 -10.77 -8.64
N PRO A 200 -9.83 -9.94 -7.89
CA PRO A 200 -11.27 -10.00 -7.86
C PRO A 200 -11.86 -9.45 -9.15
N THR A 201 -12.86 -10.13 -9.71
CA THR A 201 -13.57 -9.60 -10.87
C THR A 201 -14.61 -8.58 -10.43
N PHE A 202 -14.26 -7.30 -10.51
CA PHE A 202 -15.19 -6.21 -10.23
C PHE A 202 -15.87 -5.71 -11.50
N PRO A 203 -17.15 -5.28 -11.44
CA PRO A 203 -17.79 -4.55 -12.53
C PRO A 203 -17.02 -3.27 -12.89
N GLU A 204 -17.16 -2.83 -14.13
CA GLU A 204 -16.64 -1.51 -14.53
C GLU A 204 -17.20 -0.39 -13.66
N ASN A 205 -16.41 0.64 -13.43
CA ASN A 205 -16.74 1.79 -12.57
C ASN A 205 -17.02 1.43 -11.09
N THR A 206 -16.54 0.29 -10.62
CA THR A 206 -16.63 -0.06 -9.20
C THR A 206 -15.84 0.94 -8.36
N ILE A 207 -16.51 1.52 -7.36
CA ILE A 207 -15.92 2.57 -6.49
C ILE A 207 -15.09 1.90 -5.39
N PRO A 208 -13.77 2.22 -5.26
CA PRO A 208 -12.90 1.60 -4.27
C PRO A 208 -13.37 1.75 -2.82
N SER A 209 -13.96 2.88 -2.47
CA SER A 209 -14.50 3.10 -1.12
C SER A 209 -15.66 2.18 -0.77
N GLU A 210 -16.49 1.76 -1.72
CA GLU A 210 -17.57 0.80 -1.51
C GLU A 210 -17.02 -0.60 -1.26
N ILE A 211 -15.97 -0.98 -1.98
CA ILE A 211 -15.27 -2.25 -1.74
C ILE A 211 -14.65 -2.26 -0.35
N LEU A 212 -13.94 -1.19 0.04
CA LEU A 212 -13.37 -1.10 1.39
C LEU A 212 -14.45 -1.16 2.47
N MET A 213 -15.56 -0.44 2.27
CA MET A 213 -16.69 -0.45 3.22
C MET A 213 -17.29 -1.84 3.38
N LYS A 214 -17.40 -2.59 2.28
CA LYS A 214 -17.97 -3.94 2.28
C LYS A 214 -17.02 -4.97 2.90
N THR A 215 -15.72 -4.89 2.61
CA THR A 215 -14.74 -5.92 2.99
C THR A 215 -14.09 -5.63 4.34
N LEU A 216 -13.81 -4.38 4.66
CA LEU A 216 -13.17 -3.92 5.89
C LEU A 216 -13.91 -2.70 6.50
N PRO A 217 -15.18 -2.88 6.93
CA PRO A 217 -16.00 -1.77 7.41
C PRO A 217 -15.36 -1.01 8.58
N LEU A 218 -14.66 -1.70 9.47
CA LEU A 218 -13.99 -1.08 10.62
C LEU A 218 -12.92 -0.09 10.16
N LEU A 219 -12.08 -0.47 9.19
CA LEU A 219 -11.06 0.42 8.61
C LEU A 219 -11.71 1.59 7.85
N TYR A 220 -12.73 1.30 7.03
CA TYR A 220 -13.44 2.32 6.28
C TYR A 220 -13.99 3.42 7.19
N TYR A 221 -14.76 3.05 8.23
CA TYR A 221 -15.34 4.03 9.14
C TYR A 221 -14.30 4.71 10.02
N PHE A 222 -13.21 4.03 10.39
CA PHE A 222 -12.11 4.66 11.09
C PHE A 222 -11.49 5.78 10.25
N VAL A 223 -11.18 5.53 8.99
CA VAL A 223 -10.63 6.54 8.07
C VAL A 223 -11.62 7.67 7.84
N LYS A 224 -12.85 7.36 7.45
CA LYS A 224 -13.91 8.34 7.14
C LYS A 224 -14.22 9.26 8.32
N ASN A 225 -14.17 8.74 9.55
CA ASN A 225 -14.52 9.50 10.73
C ASN A 225 -13.35 10.29 11.32
N ASN A 226 -12.11 9.91 11.07
CA ASN A 226 -10.96 10.59 11.66
C ASN A 226 -10.28 11.58 10.71
N TRP A 227 -10.17 11.30 9.42
CA TRP A 227 -9.58 12.26 8.47
C TRP A 227 -10.60 13.25 7.91
N ALA A 228 -10.13 14.47 7.61
CA ALA A 228 -10.91 15.44 6.86
C ALA A 228 -11.17 14.92 5.42
N GLU A 229 -12.23 15.38 4.78
CA GLU A 229 -12.66 14.89 3.47
C GLU A 229 -11.58 15.07 2.40
N ASN A 230 -10.85 16.19 2.44
CA ASN A 230 -9.77 16.50 1.49
C ASN A 230 -8.41 15.89 1.89
N SER A 231 -8.34 15.17 3.02
CA SER A 231 -7.09 14.65 3.57
C SER A 231 -7.03 13.13 3.54
N HIS A 232 -8.00 12.46 2.91
CA HIS A 232 -7.93 11.03 2.66
C HIS A 232 -8.49 10.68 1.29
N SER A 233 -7.99 9.56 0.75
CA SER A 233 -8.40 9.00 -0.53
C SER A 233 -8.39 7.48 -0.44
N ILE A 234 -9.27 6.82 -1.21
CA ILE A 234 -9.30 5.37 -1.35
C ILE A 234 -9.24 5.06 -2.83
N ILE A 235 -8.24 4.30 -3.25
CA ILE A 235 -7.99 3.96 -4.65
C ILE A 235 -7.83 2.46 -4.81
N GLY A 236 -8.16 1.94 -6.00
CA GLY A 236 -7.77 0.60 -6.40
C GLY A 236 -6.43 0.63 -7.15
N LEU A 237 -5.63 -0.41 -7.03
CA LEU A 237 -4.35 -0.54 -7.72
C LEU A 237 -4.14 -1.96 -8.22
N SER A 238 -3.90 -2.10 -9.50
CA SER A 238 -3.22 -3.26 -10.07
C SER A 238 -1.86 -2.84 -10.61
N SER A 239 -0.79 -3.42 -10.08
CA SER A 239 0.56 -3.13 -10.57
C SER A 239 0.94 -3.94 -11.79
N THR A 240 0.26 -5.07 -12.03
CA THR A 240 0.63 -6.06 -13.05
C THR A 240 -0.50 -6.43 -14.00
N GLU A 241 -1.72 -5.88 -13.82
CA GLU A 241 -2.96 -6.16 -14.58
C GLU A 241 -3.47 -7.59 -14.48
N LYS A 242 -2.63 -8.54 -14.16
CA LYS A 242 -2.96 -9.95 -13.96
C LYS A 242 -1.97 -10.61 -12.99
N THR A 243 -2.38 -11.72 -12.41
CA THR A 243 -1.52 -12.54 -11.58
C THR A 243 -0.48 -13.23 -12.46
N LEU A 244 0.80 -12.97 -12.19
CA LEU A 244 1.92 -13.65 -12.84
C LEU A 244 2.39 -14.86 -12.04
N SER A 245 2.92 -15.87 -12.72
CA SER A 245 3.52 -17.09 -12.15
C SER A 245 5.04 -17.07 -12.28
N ASP A 246 5.67 -18.20 -11.92
CA ASP A 246 7.10 -18.42 -12.18
C ASP A 246 7.38 -18.81 -13.64
N GLU A 247 6.34 -19.23 -14.38
CA GLU A 247 6.42 -19.49 -15.81
C GLU A 247 6.22 -18.19 -16.59
N PRO A 248 6.95 -18.01 -17.71
CA PRO A 248 6.82 -16.81 -18.54
C PRO A 248 5.41 -16.65 -19.12
N ASP A 249 4.89 -15.44 -19.08
CA ASP A 249 3.64 -15.06 -19.74
C ASP A 249 3.96 -14.34 -21.07
N GLU A 250 3.55 -14.93 -22.20
CA GLU A 250 3.90 -14.44 -23.54
C GLU A 250 3.33 -13.05 -23.82
N ASP A 251 2.10 -12.74 -23.38
CA ASP A 251 1.52 -11.40 -23.56
C ASP A 251 2.31 -10.32 -22.82
N TYR A 252 2.98 -10.71 -21.74
CA TYR A 252 3.77 -9.80 -20.94
C TYR A 252 5.14 -9.54 -21.56
N ILE A 253 5.70 -10.53 -22.26
CA ILE A 253 7.01 -10.42 -22.95
C ILE A 253 6.90 -9.51 -24.17
N ASP A 254 5.77 -9.53 -24.88
CA ASP A 254 5.54 -8.73 -26.09
C ASP A 254 5.36 -7.23 -25.81
N ARG A 255 5.08 -6.86 -24.56
CA ARG A 255 4.91 -5.48 -24.09
C ARG A 255 6.01 -5.10 -23.10
N THR A 256 6.25 -3.82 -22.90
CA THR A 256 7.21 -3.40 -21.87
C THR A 256 6.57 -3.45 -20.47
N PRO A 257 7.32 -3.78 -19.40
CA PRO A 257 6.75 -3.85 -18.05
C PRO A 257 6.00 -2.59 -17.63
N ILE A 258 6.43 -1.41 -18.09
CA ILE A 258 5.82 -0.13 -17.76
C ILE A 258 4.47 0.12 -18.46
N ASP A 259 4.10 -0.70 -19.44
CA ASP A 259 2.80 -0.60 -20.13
C ASP A 259 1.70 -1.34 -19.37
N PHE A 260 2.05 -2.08 -18.30
CA PHE A 260 1.11 -2.78 -17.44
C PHE A 260 0.84 -2.01 -16.15
N GLY A 261 -0.32 -2.25 -15.58
CA GLY A 261 -0.75 -1.67 -14.33
C GLY A 261 -1.63 -0.44 -14.52
N TYR A 262 -2.57 -0.30 -13.59
CA TYR A 262 -3.56 0.78 -13.60
C TYR A 262 -3.99 1.13 -12.18
N ILE A 263 -4.61 2.31 -12.07
CA ILE A 263 -5.26 2.80 -10.86
C ILE A 263 -6.75 2.91 -11.13
N ILE A 264 -7.56 2.57 -10.14
CA ILE A 264 -8.97 2.96 -10.09
C ILE A 264 -9.06 4.15 -9.13
N ASN A 265 -9.43 5.29 -9.68
CA ASN A 265 -9.55 6.52 -8.90
C ASN A 265 -10.74 6.47 -7.91
N PRO A 266 -10.90 7.44 -6.99
CA PRO A 266 -12.01 7.45 -6.03
C PRO A 266 -13.41 7.47 -6.65
N LYS A 267 -13.54 7.76 -7.94
CA LYS A 267 -14.81 7.76 -8.69
C LYS A 267 -15.10 6.45 -9.42
N GLY A 268 -14.17 5.48 -9.35
CA GLY A 268 -14.30 4.19 -10.06
C GLY A 268 -13.72 4.17 -11.47
N GLU A 269 -13.09 5.26 -11.93
CA GLU A 269 -12.54 5.36 -13.29
C GLU A 269 -11.15 4.72 -13.36
N LYS A 270 -10.92 3.89 -14.38
CA LYS A 270 -9.62 3.27 -14.64
C LYS A 270 -8.66 4.29 -15.26
N GLN A 271 -7.44 4.36 -14.74
CA GLN A 271 -6.35 5.21 -15.20
C GLN A 271 -5.08 4.38 -15.36
N GLU A 272 -4.50 4.36 -16.56
CA GLU A 272 -3.32 3.54 -16.87
C GLU A 272 -2.01 4.14 -16.35
N ASP A 273 -2.02 5.41 -15.96
CA ASP A 273 -0.84 6.07 -15.41
C ASP A 273 -0.79 5.96 -13.88
N LEU A 274 0.10 5.10 -13.37
CA LEU A 274 0.33 4.95 -11.92
C LEU A 274 0.87 6.22 -11.28
N THR A 275 1.48 7.13 -12.04
CA THR A 275 2.03 8.38 -11.50
C THR A 275 0.94 9.36 -11.07
N ILE A 276 -0.30 9.17 -11.55
CA ILE A 276 -1.46 9.97 -11.11
C ILE A 276 -1.74 9.79 -9.62
N SER A 277 -1.41 8.62 -9.04
CA SER A 277 -1.49 8.43 -7.59
C SER A 277 -0.68 9.47 -6.83
N ILE A 278 0.41 9.96 -7.42
CA ILE A 278 1.26 10.99 -6.83
C ILE A 278 0.48 12.29 -6.65
N ASN A 279 -0.33 12.70 -7.63
CA ASN A 279 -1.12 13.93 -7.56
C ASN A 279 -2.14 13.90 -6.41
N SER A 280 -2.82 12.78 -6.23
CA SER A 280 -3.79 12.63 -5.12
C SER A 280 -3.13 12.65 -3.74
N ILE A 281 -1.87 12.21 -3.65
CA ILE A 281 -1.08 12.19 -2.42
C ILE A 281 -0.53 13.59 -2.10
N VAL A 282 -0.16 14.34 -3.13
CA VAL A 282 0.49 15.66 -2.99
C VAL A 282 -0.54 16.78 -2.80
N GLY A 283 -1.84 16.47 -2.93
CA GLY A 283 -2.92 17.44 -2.72
C GLY A 283 -3.08 18.43 -3.88
N LYS A 284 -2.86 17.95 -5.12
CA LYS A 284 -3.18 18.68 -6.36
C LYS A 284 -4.46 18.18 -6.97
#